data_98cbd7c6faa6992d6331cd37385504e9
#
_entry.id   98cbd7c6faa6992d6331cd37385504e9
#
_cell.length_a   1.000
_cell.length_b   1.000
_cell.length_c   1.000
_cell.angle_alpha   90.00
_cell.angle_beta   90.00
_cell.angle_gamma   90.00
#
_symmetry.space_group_name_H-M   'P 1'
#
loop_
_entity.id
_entity.type
_entity.pdbx_description
1 polymer ?
#
loop_
_entity_poly.entity_id
_entity_poly.type
_entity_poly.pdbx_seq_one_letter_code
_entity_poly.pdbx_strand_id
1 'polypeptide(L)'
;MKASVNYFYKGVTHEFITSTQKFSSDFLSKDEIKINDVGNGGCKKNKYERDIQLLENALKTDSKNDRYLFYLGNSYRDNNEYEKAIECYKKRIQLGGWEQEIWHCYYNIGTCYKKNNNMSEAINSWLDGFQHLPHRLEGIYEIIYYYRCKGKHLLAFHFYKMAQMHKDSIPNEDNELFLMKDVYRFKLDYEVSILGYYINIENSVMNRLCLELLNKNVPSYVENSTLSNLKFYALNLKKETSVGKLPLENLTQIGKNITKKHAFEYHPSTPSVCMHNNKLYVVVRFINYYIDQEGKYKSKNINGTYEPLSRVETRNICSVFHFDCNKLIKEDEFEIAYDNQFDCYYKGIEDMRLFSFKNELYFTGTTITKHPGLHTHIEYGKLDLENKRTYSCLLNIENKHPVEKNWVLFSNNDEIYIIYSWFPLTICKFDETLFDKKLCIRDVNIHKRVEVDNVFKLVRGSTNGVEIDDEIWFIVHIVSYEEKRHYYHMFVVLDKTDFSMKRYSCIFTFDKTRVEYTLGFVYKEDEKKCIIGYSTNDSNPNYYYVKKEDIEKMMYN
;
A
#
# COMPACT_ATOMS: atom_id res chain seq x y z
N MET A 1 46.02 -14.05 6.26
CA MET A 1 46.62 -15.19 7.02
C MET A 1 48.00 -14.79 7.49
N LYS A 2 48.36 -15.04 8.76
CA LYS A 2 49.72 -14.72 9.26
C LYS A 2 50.72 -15.75 8.70
N ALA A 3 51.81 -15.30 8.15
CA ALA A 3 52.82 -16.15 7.50
C ALA A 3 53.48 -17.20 8.43
N SER A 4 53.28 -17.11 9.74
CA SER A 4 53.83 -18.00 10.75
C SER A 4 52.96 -19.20 11.10
N VAL A 5 51.79 -19.34 10.50
CA VAL A 5 50.83 -20.42 10.78
C VAL A 5 50.63 -21.27 9.50
N ASN A 6 50.84 -22.56 9.63
CA ASN A 6 50.61 -23.50 8.54
C ASN A 6 49.12 -23.78 8.40
N TYR A 7 48.52 -23.28 7.35
CA TYR A 7 47.12 -23.49 7.02
C TYR A 7 46.99 -24.59 5.95
N PHE A 8 45.93 -25.39 6.07
CA PHE A 8 45.59 -26.40 5.07
C PHE A 8 44.07 -26.51 4.93
N TYR A 9 43.64 -26.98 3.79
CA TYR A 9 42.22 -27.30 3.54
C TYR A 9 41.88 -28.66 4.14
N LYS A 10 40.77 -28.74 4.87
CA LYS A 10 40.22 -29.97 5.42
C LYS A 10 38.82 -30.21 4.87
N GLY A 11 38.53 -31.48 4.54
CA GLY A 11 37.26 -31.93 4.00
C GLY A 11 37.45 -32.58 2.62
N VAL A 12 36.62 -33.57 2.28
CA VAL A 12 36.59 -34.23 0.96
C VAL A 12 35.70 -33.48 -0.03
N THR A 13 34.80 -32.71 0.52
CA THR A 13 33.95 -31.70 -0.15
C THR A 13 33.55 -30.66 0.90
N HIS A 14 33.08 -29.47 0.49
CA HIS A 14 32.82 -28.35 1.39
C HIS A 14 34.03 -28.02 2.29
N GLU A 15 35.19 -27.92 1.68
CA GLU A 15 36.46 -27.71 2.31
C GLU A 15 36.49 -26.42 3.14
N PHE A 16 37.17 -26.43 4.24
CA PHE A 16 37.44 -25.24 5.07
C PHE A 16 38.91 -25.14 5.46
N ILE A 17 39.37 -23.91 5.66
CA ILE A 17 40.73 -23.66 6.07
C ILE A 17 40.87 -23.94 7.57
N THR A 18 41.88 -24.72 7.94
CA THR A 18 42.21 -25.00 9.34
C THR A 18 43.74 -25.01 9.54
N SER A 19 44.16 -25.17 10.78
CA SER A 19 45.57 -25.29 11.16
C SER A 19 45.70 -26.20 12.39
N THR A 20 46.87 -26.81 12.54
CA THR A 20 47.25 -27.53 13.77
C THR A 20 47.56 -26.57 14.93
N GLN A 21 47.79 -25.29 14.66
CA GLN A 21 48.05 -24.26 15.65
C GLN A 21 46.78 -23.48 15.95
N LYS A 22 46.65 -22.96 17.20
CA LYS A 22 45.56 -22.04 17.53
C LYS A 22 45.63 -20.77 16.67
N PHE A 23 44.57 -20.42 16.00
CA PHE A 23 44.42 -19.18 15.26
C PHE A 23 43.08 -18.51 15.61
N SER A 24 43.05 -17.19 15.49
CA SER A 24 41.81 -16.41 15.54
C SER A 24 41.35 -16.11 14.12
N SER A 25 40.05 -16.14 13.90
CA SER A 25 39.43 -15.63 12.68
C SER A 25 38.74 -14.31 12.99
N ASP A 26 38.70 -13.43 12.00
CA ASP A 26 37.97 -12.18 12.06
C ASP A 26 37.06 -12.07 10.85
N PHE A 27 36.00 -11.26 10.94
CA PHE A 27 35.08 -11.03 9.87
C PHE A 27 35.42 -9.71 9.18
N LEU A 28 35.52 -9.75 7.86
CA LEU A 28 35.61 -8.54 7.05
C LEU A 28 34.20 -8.09 6.68
N SER A 29 33.98 -6.79 6.77
CA SER A 29 32.68 -6.22 6.39
C SER A 29 32.44 -6.36 4.89
N LYS A 30 31.17 -6.28 4.47
CA LYS A 30 30.78 -6.29 3.04
C LYS A 30 31.37 -5.13 2.24
N ASP A 31 31.79 -4.08 2.94
CA ASP A 31 32.40 -2.88 2.34
C ASP A 31 33.91 -3.06 2.12
N GLU A 32 34.55 -3.99 2.88
CA GLU A 32 36.00 -4.26 2.78
C GLU A 32 36.31 -5.30 1.69
N ILE A 33 35.43 -6.28 1.46
CA ILE A 33 35.61 -7.29 0.40
C ILE A 33 34.32 -7.51 -0.37
N LYS A 34 34.41 -7.39 -1.70
CA LYS A 34 33.35 -7.73 -2.64
C LYS A 34 33.78 -8.91 -3.50
N ILE A 35 33.11 -10.05 -3.34
CA ILE A 35 33.29 -11.23 -4.20
C ILE A 35 32.22 -11.19 -5.28
N ASN A 36 32.64 -11.05 -6.54
CA ASN A 36 31.73 -11.18 -7.69
C ASN A 36 31.75 -12.64 -8.17
N ASP A 37 30.67 -13.36 -7.91
CA ASP A 37 30.45 -14.68 -8.51
C ASP A 37 29.93 -14.49 -9.94
N VAL A 38 30.76 -14.84 -10.92
CA VAL A 38 30.38 -14.77 -12.35
C VAL A 38 29.65 -16.03 -12.83
N GLY A 39 29.33 -16.98 -11.91
CA GLY A 39 28.51 -18.15 -12.19
C GLY A 39 29.12 -19.18 -13.17
N ASN A 40 30.41 -19.07 -13.51
CA ASN A 40 31.09 -19.97 -14.43
C ASN A 40 31.86 -21.11 -13.74
N GLY A 41 31.79 -21.15 -12.39
CA GLY A 41 32.47 -22.13 -11.53
C GLY A 41 31.60 -23.33 -11.20
N GLY A 42 31.76 -24.40 -11.92
CA GLY A 42 31.62 -25.72 -11.36
C GLY A 42 30.24 -26.34 -11.12
N CYS A 43 29.15 -25.88 -11.74
CA CYS A 43 27.96 -26.72 -11.88
C CYS A 43 28.24 -27.86 -12.92
N LYS A 44 29.09 -28.80 -12.50
CA LYS A 44 29.36 -30.00 -13.32
C LYS A 44 28.09 -30.87 -13.29
N LYS A 45 27.70 -31.43 -14.44
CA LYS A 45 26.75 -32.54 -14.50
C LYS A 45 27.17 -33.59 -13.44
N ASN A 46 26.22 -34.10 -12.66
CA ASN A 46 26.43 -35.09 -11.58
C ASN A 46 27.24 -34.61 -10.35
N LYS A 47 27.12 -33.32 -9.99
CA LYS A 47 27.80 -32.80 -8.79
C LYS A 47 27.39 -33.56 -7.53
N TYR A 48 26.12 -33.80 -7.32
CA TYR A 48 25.60 -34.46 -6.11
C TYR A 48 26.02 -35.92 -6.04
N GLU A 49 26.02 -36.67 -7.13
CA GLU A 49 26.48 -38.05 -7.19
C GLU A 49 27.97 -38.17 -6.81
N ARG A 50 28.80 -37.26 -7.33
CA ARG A 50 30.22 -37.20 -6.96
C ARG A 50 30.40 -36.88 -5.47
N ASP A 51 29.70 -35.89 -4.95
CA ASP A 51 29.81 -35.48 -3.56
C ASP A 51 29.34 -36.60 -2.63
N ILE A 52 28.29 -37.34 -3.00
CA ILE A 52 27.85 -38.55 -2.31
C ILE A 52 28.97 -39.60 -2.25
N GLN A 53 29.57 -39.94 -3.38
CA GLN A 53 30.65 -40.96 -3.44
C GLN A 53 31.85 -40.55 -2.57
N LEU A 54 32.26 -39.28 -2.61
CA LEU A 54 33.38 -38.77 -1.79
C LEU A 54 33.07 -38.86 -0.30
N LEU A 55 31.87 -38.44 0.12
CA LEU A 55 31.46 -38.44 1.51
C LEU A 55 31.21 -39.84 2.06
N GLU A 56 30.61 -40.77 1.28
CA GLU A 56 30.45 -42.16 1.65
C GLU A 56 31.81 -42.84 1.87
N ASN A 57 32.78 -42.61 0.97
CA ASN A 57 34.11 -43.18 1.12
C ASN A 57 34.85 -42.61 2.33
N ALA A 58 34.71 -41.31 2.61
CA ALA A 58 35.29 -40.68 3.80
C ALA A 58 34.69 -41.25 5.10
N LEU A 59 33.37 -41.47 5.12
CA LEU A 59 32.69 -42.06 6.29
C LEU A 59 33.03 -43.53 6.55
N LYS A 60 33.60 -44.29 5.59
CA LYS A 60 34.15 -45.62 5.85
C LYS A 60 35.35 -45.58 6.81
N THR A 61 36.14 -44.51 6.78
CA THR A 61 37.29 -44.33 7.63
C THR A 61 37.01 -43.51 8.89
N ASP A 62 36.01 -42.60 8.84
CA ASP A 62 35.61 -41.75 9.97
C ASP A 62 34.07 -41.70 10.07
N SER A 63 33.50 -42.82 10.55
CA SER A 63 32.05 -43.08 10.61
C SER A 63 31.28 -42.15 11.54
N LYS A 64 31.96 -41.45 12.44
CA LYS A 64 31.35 -40.50 13.38
C LYS A 64 31.63 -39.04 13.02
N ASN A 65 32.07 -38.77 11.80
CA ASN A 65 32.29 -37.38 11.35
C ASN A 65 30.92 -36.70 11.14
N ASP A 66 30.59 -35.80 12.06
CA ASP A 66 29.34 -35.07 12.10
C ASP A 66 29.13 -34.20 10.84
N ARG A 67 30.20 -33.50 10.44
CA ARG A 67 30.20 -32.68 9.24
C ARG A 67 29.96 -33.49 7.95
N TYR A 68 30.62 -34.64 7.82
CA TYR A 68 30.42 -35.49 6.63
C TYR A 68 29.00 -36.07 6.57
N LEU A 69 28.42 -36.45 7.72
CA LEU A 69 27.02 -36.93 7.78
C LEU A 69 26.05 -35.82 7.38
N PHE A 70 26.29 -34.57 7.84
CA PHE A 70 25.45 -33.44 7.47
C PHE A 70 25.47 -33.16 5.97
N TYR A 71 26.67 -33.06 5.38
CA TYR A 71 26.78 -32.79 3.95
C TYR A 71 26.37 -33.95 3.05
N LEU A 72 26.54 -35.21 3.51
CA LEU A 72 26.01 -36.39 2.81
C LEU A 72 24.47 -36.34 2.80
N GLY A 73 23.85 -36.01 3.92
CA GLY A 73 22.41 -35.78 3.98
C GLY A 73 21.93 -34.71 3.00
N ASN A 74 22.63 -33.56 2.93
CA ASN A 74 22.35 -32.50 1.98
C ASN A 74 22.50 -32.98 0.52
N SER A 75 23.55 -33.73 0.21
CA SER A 75 23.81 -34.25 -1.13
C SER A 75 22.76 -35.27 -1.56
N TYR A 76 22.33 -36.17 -0.69
CA TYR A 76 21.23 -37.09 -0.95
C TYR A 76 19.91 -36.36 -1.14
N ARG A 77 19.59 -35.36 -0.29
CA ARG A 77 18.36 -34.55 -0.44
C ARG A 77 18.33 -33.85 -1.81
N ASP A 78 19.43 -33.24 -2.21
CA ASP A 78 19.53 -32.46 -3.45
C ASP A 78 19.57 -33.39 -4.68
N ASN A 79 19.95 -34.68 -4.48
CA ASN A 79 19.86 -35.75 -5.48
C ASN A 79 18.48 -36.46 -5.45
N ASN A 80 17.50 -35.99 -4.67
CA ASN A 80 16.17 -36.57 -4.47
C ASN A 80 16.13 -37.99 -3.82
N GLU A 81 17.19 -38.38 -3.15
CA GLU A 81 17.29 -39.64 -2.41
C GLU A 81 16.88 -39.40 -0.94
N TYR A 82 15.61 -39.07 -0.74
CA TYR A 82 15.10 -38.52 0.53
C TYR A 82 15.23 -39.46 1.71
N GLU A 83 15.01 -40.80 1.54
CA GLU A 83 15.14 -41.80 2.59
C GLU A 83 16.58 -41.85 3.12
N LYS A 84 17.57 -41.88 2.24
CA LYS A 84 18.98 -41.89 2.63
C LYS A 84 19.40 -40.56 3.29
N ALA A 85 18.87 -39.44 2.80
CA ALA A 85 19.06 -38.14 3.44
C ALA A 85 18.56 -38.15 4.89
N ILE A 86 17.36 -38.67 5.13
CA ILE A 86 16.74 -38.77 6.47
C ILE A 86 17.64 -39.63 7.40
N GLU A 87 18.14 -40.75 6.91
CA GLU A 87 19.05 -41.61 7.70
C GLU A 87 20.33 -40.87 8.10
N CYS A 88 20.93 -40.15 7.17
CA CYS A 88 22.15 -39.36 7.46
C CYS A 88 21.88 -38.26 8.50
N TYR A 89 20.77 -37.51 8.35
CA TYR A 89 20.41 -36.48 9.32
C TYR A 89 20.10 -37.06 10.70
N LYS A 90 19.39 -38.20 10.79
CA LYS A 90 19.16 -38.89 12.09
C LYS A 90 20.47 -39.29 12.77
N LYS A 91 21.43 -39.85 12.02
CA LYS A 91 22.76 -40.17 12.54
C LYS A 91 23.49 -38.91 13.00
N ARG A 92 23.39 -37.83 12.24
CA ARG A 92 23.97 -36.53 12.60
C ARG A 92 23.43 -35.97 13.91
N ILE A 93 22.10 -36.01 14.10
CA ILE A 93 21.43 -35.57 15.35
C ILE A 93 21.93 -36.39 16.56
N GLN A 94 22.07 -37.72 16.41
CA GLN A 94 22.53 -38.59 17.49
C GLN A 94 23.95 -38.28 17.99
N LEU A 95 24.80 -37.66 17.15
CA LEU A 95 26.15 -37.27 17.53
C LEU A 95 26.20 -36.03 18.44
N GLY A 96 25.14 -35.25 18.49
CA GLY A 96 25.12 -34.00 19.25
C GLY A 96 26.02 -32.93 18.66
N GLY A 97 26.39 -31.95 19.46
CA GLY A 97 27.32 -30.88 19.09
C GLY A 97 26.64 -29.58 18.72
N TRP A 98 26.90 -29.04 17.53
CA TRP A 98 26.40 -27.72 17.15
C TRP A 98 24.88 -27.66 16.97
N GLU A 99 24.20 -27.00 17.90
CA GLU A 99 22.73 -26.92 18.03
C GLU A 99 22.02 -26.45 16.75
N GLN A 100 22.58 -25.46 16.06
CA GLN A 100 21.97 -24.93 14.84
C GLN A 100 22.03 -25.93 13.67
N GLU A 101 23.11 -26.71 13.58
CA GLU A 101 23.20 -27.76 12.56
C GLU A 101 22.26 -28.92 12.88
N ILE A 102 22.11 -29.28 14.16
CA ILE A 102 21.13 -30.29 14.63
C ILE A 102 19.71 -29.83 14.29
N TRP A 103 19.38 -28.56 14.61
CA TRP A 103 18.08 -27.99 14.24
C TRP A 103 17.84 -28.05 12.71
N HIS A 104 18.86 -27.72 11.93
CA HIS A 104 18.75 -27.76 10.47
C HIS A 104 18.54 -29.18 9.94
N CYS A 105 19.09 -30.21 10.62
CA CYS A 105 18.79 -31.61 10.31
C CYS A 105 17.31 -31.92 10.53
N TYR A 106 16.69 -31.52 11.65
CA TYR A 106 15.26 -31.68 11.88
C TYR A 106 14.43 -30.99 10.79
N TYR A 107 14.78 -29.75 10.43
CA TYR A 107 14.11 -29.03 9.36
C TYR A 107 14.18 -29.75 8.01
N ASN A 108 15.36 -30.27 7.66
CA ASN A 108 15.57 -31.01 6.42
C ASN A 108 14.89 -32.37 6.41
N ILE A 109 14.84 -33.09 7.53
CA ILE A 109 14.06 -34.34 7.67
C ILE A 109 12.59 -34.04 7.33
N GLY A 110 12.00 -33.02 7.94
CA GLY A 110 10.63 -32.61 7.63
C GLY A 110 10.44 -32.25 6.16
N THR A 111 11.41 -31.55 5.55
CA THR A 111 11.39 -31.22 4.13
C THR A 111 11.45 -32.47 3.24
N CYS A 112 12.29 -33.47 3.57
CA CYS A 112 12.38 -34.74 2.85
C CYS A 112 11.05 -35.54 2.96
N TYR A 113 10.46 -35.62 4.15
CA TYR A 113 9.15 -36.25 4.32
C TYR A 113 8.04 -35.55 3.53
N LYS A 114 8.02 -34.21 3.53
CA LYS A 114 7.08 -33.43 2.69
C LYS A 114 7.24 -33.77 1.20
N LYS A 115 8.47 -33.90 0.71
CA LYS A 115 8.76 -34.30 -0.69
C LYS A 115 8.31 -35.71 -1.00
N ASN A 116 8.39 -36.62 -0.02
CA ASN A 116 7.86 -38.00 -0.12
C ASN A 116 6.34 -38.09 0.17
N ASN A 117 5.62 -36.95 0.19
CA ASN A 117 4.19 -36.89 0.49
C ASN A 117 3.79 -37.46 1.88
N ASN A 118 4.72 -37.57 2.81
CA ASN A 118 4.48 -38.00 4.19
C ASN A 118 4.43 -36.79 5.12
N MET A 119 3.32 -36.04 5.09
CA MET A 119 3.17 -34.81 5.83
C MET A 119 3.10 -34.99 7.35
N SER A 120 2.63 -36.15 7.83
CA SER A 120 2.58 -36.44 9.27
C SER A 120 3.98 -36.43 9.88
N GLU A 121 4.91 -37.18 9.27
CA GLU A 121 6.30 -37.24 9.71
C GLU A 121 7.03 -35.91 9.47
N ALA A 122 6.65 -35.14 8.42
CA ALA A 122 7.18 -33.80 8.18
C ALA A 122 6.84 -32.86 9.35
N ILE A 123 5.57 -32.83 9.77
CA ILE A 123 5.09 -32.01 10.89
C ILE A 123 5.80 -32.43 12.19
N ASN A 124 5.88 -33.74 12.49
CA ASN A 124 6.57 -34.24 13.68
C ASN A 124 8.03 -33.75 13.71
N SER A 125 8.75 -33.88 12.59
CA SER A 125 10.16 -33.47 12.50
C SER A 125 10.35 -31.97 12.69
N TRP A 126 9.44 -31.15 12.16
CA TRP A 126 9.49 -29.69 12.37
C TRP A 126 9.15 -29.28 13.80
N LEU A 127 8.25 -30.03 14.47
CA LEU A 127 7.96 -29.80 15.90
C LEU A 127 9.14 -30.24 16.78
N ASP A 128 9.83 -31.34 16.46
CA ASP A 128 11.07 -31.73 17.14
C ASP A 128 12.16 -30.66 16.99
N GLY A 129 12.29 -30.09 15.79
CA GLY A 129 13.18 -28.97 15.54
C GLY A 129 12.82 -27.73 16.37
N PHE A 130 11.53 -27.39 16.46
CA PHE A 130 11.07 -26.30 17.31
C PHE A 130 11.31 -26.58 18.80
N GLN A 131 11.07 -27.79 19.28
CA GLN A 131 11.38 -28.18 20.65
C GLN A 131 12.89 -28.03 20.95
N HIS A 132 13.75 -28.33 19.95
CA HIS A 132 15.20 -28.22 20.09
C HIS A 132 15.70 -26.77 20.14
N LEU A 133 15.20 -25.89 19.21
CA LEU A 133 15.52 -24.46 19.15
C LEU A 133 14.22 -23.64 18.92
N PRO A 134 13.52 -23.21 19.99
CA PRO A 134 12.21 -22.58 19.88
C PRO A 134 12.18 -21.23 19.13
N HIS A 135 13.29 -20.52 19.05
CA HIS A 135 13.37 -19.29 18.27
C HIS A 135 13.48 -19.50 16.75
N ARG A 136 13.74 -20.75 16.31
CA ARG A 136 13.80 -21.12 14.89
C ARG A 136 12.41 -21.51 14.40
N LEU A 137 11.76 -20.59 13.71
CA LEU A 137 10.33 -20.67 13.35
C LEU A 137 10.05 -21.20 11.94
N GLU A 138 11.08 -21.53 11.16
CA GLU A 138 10.91 -21.92 9.76
C GLU A 138 10.09 -23.21 9.61
N GLY A 139 10.27 -24.19 10.53
CA GLY A 139 9.45 -25.39 10.58
C GLY A 139 7.99 -25.10 10.94
N ILE A 140 7.77 -24.18 11.89
CA ILE A 140 6.42 -23.75 12.29
C ILE A 140 5.74 -23.00 11.13
N TYR A 141 6.47 -22.18 10.38
CA TYR A 141 5.94 -21.55 9.16
C TYR A 141 5.44 -22.58 8.14
N GLU A 142 6.21 -23.66 7.89
CA GLU A 142 5.80 -24.75 6.99
C GLU A 142 4.48 -25.43 7.45
N ILE A 143 4.31 -25.58 8.75
CA ILE A 143 3.08 -26.15 9.35
C ILE A 143 1.90 -25.17 9.16
N ILE A 144 2.09 -23.89 9.43
CA ILE A 144 1.08 -22.83 9.22
C ILE A 144 0.63 -22.83 7.76
N TYR A 145 1.59 -22.75 6.83
CA TYR A 145 1.34 -22.75 5.40
C TYR A 145 0.54 -23.98 4.97
N TYR A 146 0.95 -25.18 5.42
CA TYR A 146 0.27 -26.43 5.10
C TYR A 146 -1.19 -26.42 5.58
N TYR A 147 -1.44 -26.09 6.84
CA TYR A 147 -2.80 -26.10 7.39
C TYR A 147 -3.68 -25.02 6.74
N ARG A 148 -3.13 -23.85 6.44
CA ARG A 148 -3.87 -22.86 5.68
C ARG A 148 -4.26 -23.38 4.29
N CYS A 149 -3.34 -23.98 3.54
CA CYS A 149 -3.63 -24.57 2.23
C CYS A 149 -4.66 -25.71 2.28
N LYS A 150 -4.77 -26.41 3.42
CA LYS A 150 -5.78 -27.45 3.64
C LYS A 150 -7.11 -26.91 4.19
N GLY A 151 -7.29 -25.60 4.29
CA GLY A 151 -8.49 -24.98 4.85
C GLY A 151 -8.64 -25.19 6.37
N LYS A 152 -7.61 -25.71 7.05
CA LYS A 152 -7.60 -25.87 8.51
C LYS A 152 -7.11 -24.60 9.21
N HIS A 153 -7.83 -23.49 8.96
CA HIS A 153 -7.39 -22.16 9.33
C HIS A 153 -7.22 -21.96 10.84
N LEU A 154 -8.06 -22.57 11.67
CA LEU A 154 -7.95 -22.49 13.11
C LEU A 154 -6.64 -23.12 13.62
N LEU A 155 -6.26 -24.29 13.08
CA LEU A 155 -4.98 -24.92 13.43
C LEU A 155 -3.80 -24.07 12.99
N ALA A 156 -3.83 -23.55 11.75
CA ALA A 156 -2.80 -22.64 11.26
C ALA A 156 -2.63 -21.43 12.19
N PHE A 157 -3.72 -20.85 12.67
CA PHE A 157 -3.70 -19.72 13.59
C PHE A 157 -3.15 -20.06 14.98
N HIS A 158 -3.42 -21.26 15.50
CA HIS A 158 -2.82 -21.70 16.77
C HIS A 158 -1.29 -21.84 16.66
N PHE A 159 -0.79 -22.39 15.55
CA PHE A 159 0.66 -22.45 15.30
C PHE A 159 1.25 -21.04 15.10
N TYR A 160 0.54 -20.12 14.46
CA TYR A 160 0.97 -18.73 14.39
C TYR A 160 1.07 -18.09 15.77
N LYS A 161 0.08 -18.28 16.66
CA LYS A 161 0.15 -17.77 18.04
C LYS A 161 1.36 -18.34 18.79
N MET A 162 1.67 -19.62 18.58
CA MET A 162 2.86 -20.23 19.15
C MET A 162 4.13 -19.56 18.60
N ALA A 163 4.21 -19.31 17.28
CA ALA A 163 5.33 -18.60 16.68
C ALA A 163 5.49 -17.18 17.22
N GLN A 164 4.39 -16.45 17.46
CA GLN A 164 4.42 -15.09 18.01
C GLN A 164 5.11 -15.01 19.39
N MET A 165 4.97 -16.02 20.24
CA MET A 165 5.64 -16.05 21.56
C MET A 165 7.17 -16.10 21.47
N HIS A 166 7.71 -16.50 20.31
CA HIS A 166 9.14 -16.69 20.10
C HIS A 166 9.74 -15.79 19.00
N LYS A 167 8.92 -14.97 18.35
CA LYS A 167 9.31 -14.17 17.18
C LYS A 167 10.48 -13.19 17.50
N ASP A 168 10.47 -12.62 18.68
CA ASP A 168 11.47 -11.62 19.11
C ASP A 168 12.67 -12.26 19.86
N SER A 169 12.73 -13.59 19.88
CA SER A 169 13.76 -14.32 20.63
C SER A 169 15.02 -14.62 19.80
N ILE A 170 15.15 -14.08 18.59
CA ILE A 170 16.35 -14.28 17.76
C ILE A 170 17.48 -13.39 18.31
N PRO A 171 18.58 -13.99 18.79
CA PRO A 171 19.63 -13.24 19.47
C PRO A 171 20.40 -12.32 18.51
N ASN A 172 20.73 -12.80 17.33
CA ASN A 172 21.43 -12.07 16.27
C ASN A 172 21.24 -12.79 14.94
N GLU A 173 20.59 -12.13 13.97
CA GLU A 173 20.33 -12.71 12.64
C GLU A 173 21.61 -13.15 11.89
N ASP A 174 22.71 -12.48 12.09
CA ASP A 174 23.96 -12.75 11.36
C ASP A 174 24.71 -13.98 11.89
N ASN A 175 24.38 -14.42 13.11
CA ASN A 175 24.97 -15.60 13.73
C ASN A 175 24.12 -16.87 13.54
N GLU A 176 22.93 -16.75 12.94
CA GLU A 176 22.04 -17.89 12.75
C GLU A 176 22.31 -18.62 11.43
N LEU A 177 22.61 -19.92 11.52
CA LEU A 177 22.91 -20.75 10.37
C LEU A 177 21.66 -20.94 9.50
N PHE A 178 21.74 -20.61 8.20
CA PHE A 178 20.67 -20.80 7.21
C PHE A 178 19.34 -20.13 7.60
N LEU A 179 19.36 -19.00 8.28
CA LEU A 179 18.16 -18.27 8.68
C LEU A 179 17.33 -17.84 7.47
N MET A 180 16.05 -18.22 7.44
CA MET A 180 15.08 -17.75 6.44
C MET A 180 14.48 -16.41 6.92
N LYS A 181 15.20 -15.30 6.74
CA LYS A 181 14.82 -13.97 7.23
C LYS A 181 13.40 -13.57 6.90
N ASP A 182 12.89 -13.96 5.72
CA ASP A 182 11.53 -13.63 5.28
C ASP A 182 10.43 -14.24 6.18
N VAL A 183 10.69 -15.38 6.84
CA VAL A 183 9.73 -15.99 7.77
C VAL A 183 9.42 -15.01 8.90
N TYR A 184 10.45 -14.39 9.45
CA TYR A 184 10.36 -13.47 10.58
C TYR A 184 9.89 -12.08 10.16
N ARG A 185 10.30 -11.62 8.97
CA ARG A 185 9.98 -10.29 8.49
C ARG A 185 8.54 -10.13 8.09
N PHE A 186 7.98 -11.09 7.33
CA PHE A 186 6.63 -10.93 6.79
C PHE A 186 5.83 -12.22 6.56
N LYS A 187 6.46 -13.39 6.33
CA LYS A 187 5.72 -14.59 5.89
C LYS A 187 4.69 -15.07 6.91
N LEU A 188 5.02 -15.05 8.20
CA LEU A 188 4.09 -15.42 9.26
C LEU A 188 2.85 -14.54 9.25
N ASP A 189 3.03 -13.21 9.22
CA ASP A 189 1.95 -12.23 9.23
C ASP A 189 1.15 -12.30 7.92
N TYR A 190 1.82 -12.58 6.80
CA TYR A 190 1.18 -12.77 5.50
C TYR A 190 0.21 -13.95 5.49
N GLU A 191 0.58 -15.10 6.08
CA GLU A 191 -0.32 -16.24 6.19
C GLU A 191 -1.60 -15.88 6.99
N VAL A 192 -1.44 -15.08 8.06
CA VAL A 192 -2.57 -14.61 8.87
C VAL A 192 -3.44 -13.63 8.11
N SER A 193 -2.87 -12.76 7.28
CA SER A 193 -3.64 -11.83 6.44
C SER A 193 -4.63 -12.56 5.51
N ILE A 194 -4.33 -13.82 5.15
CA ILE A 194 -5.18 -14.66 4.33
C ILE A 194 -6.22 -15.40 5.17
N LEU A 195 -5.78 -16.04 6.27
CA LEU A 195 -6.64 -16.93 7.05
C LEU A 195 -7.59 -16.24 8.02
N GLY A 196 -7.28 -14.99 8.42
CA GLY A 196 -8.02 -14.24 9.44
C GLY A 196 -9.52 -14.09 9.13
N TYR A 197 -9.87 -13.93 7.86
CA TYR A 197 -11.26 -13.88 7.41
C TYR A 197 -12.04 -15.16 7.75
N TYR A 198 -11.43 -16.33 7.52
CA TYR A 198 -12.10 -17.62 7.70
C TYR A 198 -12.32 -18.03 9.16
N ILE A 199 -11.62 -17.37 10.09
CA ILE A 199 -11.76 -17.63 11.54
C ILE A 199 -12.32 -16.41 12.28
N ASN A 200 -12.87 -15.45 11.55
CA ASN A 200 -13.54 -14.25 12.07
C ASN A 200 -12.67 -13.46 13.05
N ILE A 201 -11.40 -13.24 12.74
CA ILE A 201 -10.59 -12.28 13.50
C ILE A 201 -11.18 -10.87 13.28
N GLU A 202 -11.21 -10.07 14.33
CA GLU A 202 -11.75 -8.71 14.29
C GLU A 202 -11.10 -7.86 13.18
N ASN A 203 -11.91 -7.17 12.40
CA ASN A 203 -11.44 -6.39 11.25
C ASN A 203 -10.43 -5.31 11.64
N SER A 204 -10.56 -4.70 12.80
CA SER A 204 -9.60 -3.71 13.31
C SER A 204 -8.20 -4.31 13.49
N VAL A 205 -8.11 -5.52 14.03
CA VAL A 205 -6.86 -6.26 14.22
C VAL A 205 -6.26 -6.64 12.86
N MET A 206 -7.08 -7.17 11.95
CA MET A 206 -6.62 -7.57 10.62
C MET A 206 -6.21 -6.38 9.75
N ASN A 207 -6.90 -5.26 9.88
CA ASN A 207 -6.56 -4.01 9.18
C ASN A 207 -5.17 -3.52 9.60
N ARG A 208 -4.90 -3.48 10.91
CA ARG A 208 -3.58 -3.10 11.45
C ARG A 208 -2.48 -4.05 10.96
N LEU A 209 -2.71 -5.35 11.00
CA LEU A 209 -1.77 -6.36 10.48
C LEU A 209 -1.48 -6.15 8.98
N CYS A 210 -2.50 -5.83 8.18
CA CYS A 210 -2.30 -5.49 6.76
C CYS A 210 -1.49 -4.21 6.58
N LEU A 211 -1.74 -3.16 7.39
CA LEU A 211 -0.93 -1.93 7.37
C LEU A 211 0.52 -2.20 7.74
N GLU A 212 0.77 -3.00 8.78
CA GLU A 212 2.13 -3.40 9.17
C GLU A 212 2.85 -4.14 8.06
N LEU A 213 2.15 -5.03 7.34
CA LEU A 213 2.71 -5.72 6.16
C LEU A 213 3.05 -4.75 5.03
N LEU A 214 2.17 -3.78 4.74
CA LEU A 214 2.40 -2.78 3.69
C LEU A 214 3.52 -1.79 4.05
N ASN A 215 3.80 -1.60 5.34
CA ASN A 215 4.93 -0.79 5.82
C ASN A 215 6.27 -1.54 5.73
N LYS A 216 6.26 -2.86 5.64
CA LYS A 216 7.48 -3.64 5.43
C LYS A 216 7.90 -3.62 3.96
N ASN A 217 9.19 -3.78 3.71
CA ASN A 217 9.68 -4.02 2.35
C ASN A 217 9.41 -5.48 1.97
N VAL A 218 8.28 -5.73 1.34
CA VAL A 218 7.81 -7.06 0.96
C VAL A 218 7.82 -7.24 -0.57
N PRO A 219 7.88 -8.49 -1.07
CA PRO A 219 7.73 -8.75 -2.50
C PRO A 219 6.36 -8.30 -3.03
N SER A 220 6.30 -7.88 -4.30
CA SER A 220 5.08 -7.35 -4.93
C SER A 220 3.87 -8.29 -4.84
N TYR A 221 4.08 -9.62 -4.85
CA TYR A 221 2.96 -10.55 -4.70
C TYR A 221 2.32 -10.50 -3.30
N VAL A 222 3.12 -10.23 -2.26
CA VAL A 222 2.62 -10.04 -0.88
C VAL A 222 1.86 -8.73 -0.78
N GLU A 223 2.42 -7.64 -1.32
CA GLU A 223 1.79 -6.32 -1.36
C GLU A 223 0.43 -6.38 -2.06
N ASN A 224 0.39 -6.91 -3.29
CA ASN A 224 -0.85 -7.03 -4.07
C ASN A 224 -1.90 -7.92 -3.38
N SER A 225 -1.47 -9.05 -2.80
CA SER A 225 -2.37 -9.94 -2.07
C SER A 225 -2.92 -9.28 -0.79
N THR A 226 -2.07 -8.55 -0.06
CA THR A 226 -2.48 -7.80 1.14
C THR A 226 -3.50 -6.71 0.79
N LEU A 227 -3.26 -5.95 -0.29
CA LEU A 227 -4.22 -4.97 -0.80
C LEU A 227 -5.55 -5.63 -1.19
N SER A 228 -5.51 -6.78 -1.86
CA SER A 228 -6.72 -7.53 -2.20
C SER A 228 -7.47 -8.03 -0.98
N ASN A 229 -6.76 -8.46 0.07
CA ASN A 229 -7.37 -8.94 1.32
C ASN A 229 -8.06 -7.82 2.11
N LEU A 230 -7.61 -6.57 1.96
CA LEU A 230 -8.22 -5.42 2.64
C LEU A 230 -9.72 -5.22 2.35
N LYS A 231 -10.24 -5.73 1.21
CA LYS A 231 -11.70 -5.72 0.95
C LYS A 231 -12.53 -6.42 2.03
N PHE A 232 -11.92 -7.36 2.77
CA PHE A 232 -12.56 -8.06 3.88
C PHE A 232 -12.35 -7.36 5.22
N TYR A 233 -11.30 -6.54 5.36
CA TYR A 233 -10.82 -5.99 6.62
C TYR A 233 -10.93 -4.46 6.73
N ALA A 234 -11.15 -3.76 5.62
CA ALA A 234 -11.33 -2.31 5.64
C ALA A 234 -12.47 -1.93 6.60
N LEU A 235 -12.19 -0.96 7.45
CA LEU A 235 -13.19 -0.48 8.40
C LEU A 235 -14.27 0.30 7.64
N ASN A 236 -15.48 0.31 8.19
CA ASN A 236 -16.55 1.16 7.66
C ASN A 236 -16.61 2.43 8.51
N LEU A 237 -16.47 3.59 7.88
CA LEU A 237 -16.55 4.85 8.60
C LEU A 237 -17.95 5.02 9.19
N LYS A 238 -18.04 5.24 10.51
CA LYS A 238 -19.33 5.41 11.19
C LYS A 238 -19.98 6.74 10.79
N LYS A 239 -21.15 6.64 10.19
CA LYS A 239 -21.99 7.79 9.83
C LYS A 239 -22.85 8.20 11.03
N GLU A 240 -22.97 9.49 11.26
CA GLU A 240 -23.97 9.98 12.20
C GLU A 240 -25.35 9.98 11.53
N THR A 241 -26.28 9.19 12.06
CA THR A 241 -27.61 9.00 11.47
C THR A 241 -28.60 10.15 11.73
N SER A 242 -28.25 11.06 12.66
CA SER A 242 -29.16 12.10 13.16
C SER A 242 -29.16 13.39 12.33
N VAL A 243 -28.23 13.57 11.40
CA VAL A 243 -28.15 14.78 10.58
C VAL A 243 -28.63 14.45 9.17
N GLY A 244 -29.65 15.19 8.73
CA GLY A 244 -30.28 14.98 7.41
C GLY A 244 -29.26 14.99 6.27
N LYS A 245 -29.55 14.29 5.20
CA LYS A 245 -28.77 14.35 3.96
C LYS A 245 -28.67 15.80 3.49
N LEU A 246 -27.48 16.21 3.02
CA LEU A 246 -27.36 17.48 2.31
C LEU A 246 -28.47 17.55 1.23
N PRO A 247 -29.23 18.65 1.14
CA PRO A 247 -30.37 18.75 0.23
C PRO A 247 -29.88 18.94 -1.22
N LEU A 248 -29.37 17.87 -1.82
CA LEU A 248 -28.98 17.78 -3.23
C LEU A 248 -30.06 17.07 -4.05
N GLU A 249 -31.31 17.24 -3.67
CA GLU A 249 -32.48 16.57 -4.25
C GLU A 249 -32.65 16.85 -5.75
N ASN A 250 -32.07 17.93 -6.26
CA ASN A 250 -32.21 18.37 -7.64
C ASN A 250 -31.10 17.88 -8.60
N LEU A 251 -30.12 17.09 -8.16
CA LEU A 251 -29.00 16.67 -9.04
C LEU A 251 -29.49 15.95 -10.30
N THR A 252 -30.54 15.12 -10.19
CA THR A 252 -31.12 14.44 -11.34
C THR A 252 -31.76 15.44 -12.32
N GLN A 253 -32.43 16.48 -11.84
CA GLN A 253 -33.02 17.51 -12.69
C GLN A 253 -31.95 18.39 -13.33
N ILE A 254 -30.88 18.71 -12.62
CA ILE A 254 -29.70 19.42 -13.17
C ILE A 254 -29.09 18.61 -14.31
N GLY A 255 -28.85 17.32 -14.10
CA GLY A 255 -28.33 16.41 -15.13
C GLY A 255 -29.23 16.38 -16.38
N LYS A 256 -30.55 16.30 -16.19
CA LYS A 256 -31.52 16.39 -17.30
C LYS A 256 -31.46 17.73 -18.05
N ASN A 257 -31.28 18.83 -17.34
CA ASN A 257 -31.17 20.16 -17.94
C ASN A 257 -29.86 20.30 -18.76
N ILE A 258 -28.75 19.77 -18.26
CA ILE A 258 -27.49 19.71 -19.01
C ILE A 258 -27.65 18.80 -20.24
N THR A 259 -28.20 17.63 -20.09
CA THR A 259 -28.44 16.66 -21.17
C THR A 259 -29.26 17.25 -22.31
N LYS A 260 -30.29 18.08 -22.01
CA LYS A 260 -31.10 18.77 -23.05
C LYS A 260 -30.28 19.73 -23.93
N LYS A 261 -29.16 20.25 -23.42
CA LYS A 261 -28.29 21.18 -24.16
C LYS A 261 -27.20 20.47 -24.97
N HIS A 262 -26.98 19.17 -24.73
CA HIS A 262 -25.87 18.38 -25.26
C HIS A 262 -26.39 17.08 -25.89
N ALA A 263 -25.58 16.44 -26.72
CA ALA A 263 -25.92 15.20 -27.40
C ALA A 263 -25.91 13.95 -26.50
N PHE A 264 -25.32 14.05 -25.31
CA PHE A 264 -25.10 12.94 -24.39
C PHE A 264 -25.83 13.14 -23.07
N GLU A 265 -26.15 12.03 -22.39
CA GLU A 265 -26.67 12.06 -21.03
C GLU A 265 -25.53 12.38 -20.06
N TYR A 266 -25.77 13.33 -19.14
CA TYR A 266 -24.86 13.67 -18.05
C TYR A 266 -25.43 13.22 -16.73
N HIS A 267 -24.60 12.64 -15.90
CA HIS A 267 -24.97 12.22 -14.55
C HIS A 267 -23.97 12.76 -13.52
N PRO A 268 -24.41 12.97 -12.26
CA PRO A 268 -23.55 13.48 -11.21
C PRO A 268 -22.55 12.40 -10.76
N SER A 269 -21.33 12.84 -10.43
CA SER A 269 -20.25 12.03 -9.91
C SER A 269 -19.73 12.64 -8.60
N THR A 270 -18.43 12.55 -8.34
CA THR A 270 -17.81 12.90 -7.06
C THR A 270 -17.99 14.37 -6.71
N PRO A 271 -18.50 14.66 -5.50
CA PRO A 271 -18.62 16.02 -4.98
C PRO A 271 -17.35 16.47 -4.27
N SER A 272 -17.03 17.76 -4.40
CA SER A 272 -16.09 18.48 -3.56
C SER A 272 -16.84 19.39 -2.60
N VAL A 273 -16.42 19.47 -1.34
CA VAL A 273 -17.03 20.33 -0.32
C VAL A 273 -15.99 21.29 0.25
N CYS A 274 -16.37 22.54 0.48
CA CYS A 274 -15.49 23.56 1.05
C CYS A 274 -16.31 24.59 1.86
N MET A 275 -15.81 24.94 3.05
CA MET A 275 -16.34 26.09 3.79
C MET A 275 -15.66 27.37 3.34
N HIS A 276 -16.45 28.40 3.03
CA HIS A 276 -15.96 29.72 2.67
C HIS A 276 -16.95 30.79 3.16
N ASN A 277 -16.47 31.76 3.93
CA ASN A 277 -17.30 32.84 4.49
C ASN A 277 -18.59 32.34 5.16
N ASN A 278 -18.48 31.35 6.03
CA ASN A 278 -19.56 30.71 6.76
C ASN A 278 -20.64 30.01 5.87
N LYS A 279 -20.32 29.80 4.60
CA LYS A 279 -21.18 29.06 3.66
C LYS A 279 -20.50 27.78 3.22
N LEU A 280 -21.30 26.76 2.95
CA LEU A 280 -20.84 25.50 2.39
C LEU A 280 -20.99 25.52 0.88
N TYR A 281 -19.87 25.44 0.19
CA TYR A 281 -19.79 25.30 -1.26
C TYR A 281 -19.65 23.83 -1.61
N VAL A 282 -20.51 23.36 -2.50
CA VAL A 282 -20.52 21.98 -2.96
C VAL A 282 -20.42 21.98 -4.47
N VAL A 283 -19.29 21.52 -5.01
CA VAL A 283 -19.12 21.35 -6.45
C VAL A 283 -19.35 19.89 -6.78
N VAL A 284 -20.37 19.62 -7.59
CA VAL A 284 -20.66 18.28 -8.11
C VAL A 284 -20.19 18.20 -9.56
N ARG A 285 -19.36 17.22 -9.83
CA ARG A 285 -18.89 16.90 -11.17
C ARG A 285 -19.98 16.13 -11.93
N PHE A 286 -20.37 16.60 -13.11
CA PHE A 286 -21.24 15.90 -14.05
C PHE A 286 -20.41 15.37 -15.21
N ILE A 287 -20.58 14.09 -15.53
CA ILE A 287 -19.82 13.37 -16.54
C ILE A 287 -20.76 12.76 -17.59
N ASN A 288 -20.26 12.64 -18.83
CA ASN A 288 -21.01 12.12 -19.96
C ASN A 288 -20.69 10.66 -20.29
N TYR A 289 -20.06 9.93 -19.35
CA TYR A 289 -19.66 8.55 -19.60
C TYR A 289 -20.07 7.61 -18.47
N TYR A 290 -20.18 6.35 -18.81
CA TYR A 290 -20.39 5.23 -17.90
C TYR A 290 -19.25 4.22 -18.07
N ILE A 291 -18.89 3.54 -17.00
CA ILE A 291 -17.92 2.44 -17.04
C ILE A 291 -18.70 1.14 -17.04
N ASP A 292 -18.57 0.34 -18.11
CA ASP A 292 -19.27 -0.94 -18.21
C ASP A 292 -18.63 -2.04 -17.33
N GLN A 293 -19.22 -3.23 -17.37
CA GLN A 293 -18.73 -4.37 -16.59
C GLN A 293 -17.32 -4.82 -16.97
N GLU A 294 -16.87 -4.49 -18.18
CA GLU A 294 -15.53 -4.78 -18.70
C GLU A 294 -14.54 -3.65 -18.41
N GLY A 295 -14.97 -2.56 -17.75
CA GLY A 295 -14.14 -1.40 -17.46
C GLY A 295 -13.97 -0.42 -18.64
N LYS A 296 -14.76 -0.57 -19.71
CA LYS A 296 -14.71 0.32 -20.88
C LYS A 296 -15.63 1.53 -20.70
N TYR A 297 -15.16 2.67 -21.19
CA TYR A 297 -15.92 3.92 -21.17
C TYR A 297 -16.93 3.97 -22.33
N LYS A 298 -18.19 4.20 -22.00
CA LYS A 298 -19.30 4.37 -22.94
C LYS A 298 -20.06 5.65 -22.62
N SER A 299 -20.57 6.32 -23.65
CA SER A 299 -21.55 7.40 -23.50
C SER A 299 -22.96 6.86 -23.73
N LYS A 300 -23.95 7.52 -23.15
CA LYS A 300 -25.37 7.25 -23.42
C LYS A 300 -25.96 8.45 -24.12
N ASN A 301 -26.51 8.24 -25.31
CA ASN A 301 -27.15 9.32 -26.07
C ASN A 301 -28.53 9.67 -25.49
N ILE A 302 -29.11 10.76 -25.96
CA ILE A 302 -30.42 11.25 -25.49
C ILE A 302 -31.56 10.25 -25.72
N ASN A 303 -31.41 9.28 -26.62
CA ASN A 303 -32.38 8.22 -26.89
C ASN A 303 -32.17 7.00 -25.95
N GLY A 304 -31.23 7.04 -25.08
CA GLY A 304 -30.94 5.98 -24.11
C GLY A 304 -30.03 4.86 -24.60
N THR A 305 -29.44 4.98 -25.80
CA THR A 305 -28.54 3.98 -26.38
C THR A 305 -27.09 4.22 -25.93
N TYR A 306 -26.39 3.16 -25.53
CA TYR A 306 -24.97 3.23 -25.20
C TYR A 306 -24.12 3.14 -26.46
N GLU A 307 -23.16 4.05 -26.57
CA GLU A 307 -22.25 4.18 -27.70
C GLU A 307 -20.81 4.24 -27.20
N PRO A 308 -19.82 3.85 -28.03
CA PRO A 308 -18.41 4.11 -27.72
C PRO A 308 -18.19 5.59 -27.44
N LEU A 309 -17.44 5.89 -26.39
CA LEU A 309 -17.21 7.26 -25.97
C LEU A 309 -16.41 8.02 -27.04
N SER A 310 -17.01 9.02 -27.66
CA SER A 310 -16.34 9.88 -28.66
C SER A 310 -15.45 10.93 -28.04
N ARG A 311 -15.81 11.41 -26.85
CA ARG A 311 -15.05 12.39 -26.05
C ARG A 311 -15.50 12.35 -24.60
N VAL A 312 -14.57 12.63 -23.69
CA VAL A 312 -14.85 12.81 -22.25
C VAL A 312 -15.19 14.26 -21.98
N GLU A 313 -16.36 14.52 -21.41
CA GLU A 313 -16.76 15.85 -20.98
C GLU A 313 -17.09 15.88 -19.49
N THR A 314 -16.55 16.88 -18.81
CA THR A 314 -16.83 17.17 -17.41
C THR A 314 -17.45 18.55 -17.29
N ARG A 315 -18.50 18.66 -16.47
CA ARG A 315 -19.12 19.93 -16.10
C ARG A 315 -19.25 20.02 -14.60
N ASN A 316 -18.88 21.14 -14.05
CA ASN A 316 -18.87 21.37 -12.61
C ASN A 316 -20.01 22.29 -12.23
N ILE A 317 -20.90 21.81 -11.38
CA ILE A 317 -22.03 22.58 -10.85
C ILE A 317 -21.74 22.92 -9.39
N CYS A 318 -21.73 24.20 -9.08
CA CYS A 318 -21.57 24.70 -7.72
C CYS A 318 -22.91 24.99 -7.09
N SER A 319 -23.19 24.42 -5.94
CA SER A 319 -24.33 24.76 -5.07
C SER A 319 -23.79 25.42 -3.79
N VAL A 320 -24.41 26.51 -3.36
CA VAL A 320 -24.05 27.28 -2.19
C VAL A 320 -25.12 27.15 -1.13
N PHE A 321 -24.73 26.81 0.10
CA PHE A 321 -25.63 26.63 1.22
C PHE A 321 -25.20 27.47 2.41
N HIS A 322 -26.17 27.95 3.19
CA HIS A 322 -25.92 28.43 4.55
C HIS A 322 -26.56 27.52 5.59
N PHE A 323 -26.05 27.61 6.80
CA PHE A 323 -26.61 26.85 7.95
C PHE A 323 -27.66 27.71 8.67
N ASP A 324 -28.87 27.20 8.77
CA ASP A 324 -29.93 27.75 9.61
C ASP A 324 -30.36 26.69 10.63
N CYS A 325 -30.08 26.89 11.91
CA CYS A 325 -30.43 25.97 13.00
C CYS A 325 -30.10 24.49 12.66
N ASN A 326 -28.91 24.22 12.19
CA ASN A 326 -28.44 22.89 11.73
C ASN A 326 -29.10 22.36 10.43
N LYS A 327 -29.86 23.16 9.72
CA LYS A 327 -30.36 22.85 8.38
C LYS A 327 -29.53 23.57 7.33
N LEU A 328 -29.24 22.87 6.24
CA LEU A 328 -28.62 23.46 5.07
C LEU A 328 -29.70 24.03 4.16
N ILE A 329 -29.67 25.33 3.93
CA ILE A 329 -30.58 26.04 3.03
C ILE A 329 -29.76 26.45 1.80
N LYS A 330 -30.24 26.02 0.62
CA LYS A 330 -29.59 26.37 -0.65
C LYS A 330 -29.89 27.83 -1.01
N GLU A 331 -28.82 28.60 -1.26
CA GLU A 331 -28.91 30.02 -1.67
C GLU A 331 -28.72 30.21 -3.17
N ASP A 332 -27.74 29.52 -3.78
CA ASP A 332 -27.42 29.66 -5.20
C ASP A 332 -27.01 28.33 -5.80
N GLU A 333 -27.11 28.24 -7.14
CA GLU A 333 -26.67 27.09 -7.92
C GLU A 333 -26.31 27.55 -9.32
N PHE A 334 -25.11 27.22 -9.78
CA PHE A 334 -24.65 27.62 -11.11
C PHE A 334 -23.65 26.63 -11.71
N GLU A 335 -23.59 26.60 -13.02
CA GLU A 335 -22.52 25.93 -13.75
C GLU A 335 -21.28 26.81 -13.75
N ILE A 336 -20.13 26.24 -13.39
CA ILE A 336 -18.84 26.96 -13.38
C ILE A 336 -18.34 27.04 -14.83
N ALA A 337 -18.21 28.26 -15.34
CA ALA A 337 -17.53 28.51 -16.61
C ALA A 337 -16.02 28.43 -16.44
N TYR A 338 -15.31 27.94 -17.45
CA TYR A 338 -13.84 27.79 -17.45
C TYR A 338 -13.24 28.21 -18.79
N ASP A 339 -11.91 28.40 -18.83
CA ASP A 339 -11.19 28.65 -20.07
C ASP A 339 -10.96 27.33 -20.81
N ASN A 340 -11.48 27.23 -22.03
CA ASN A 340 -11.48 26.01 -22.83
C ASN A 340 -10.37 25.94 -23.88
N GLN A 341 -9.39 26.84 -23.85
CA GLN A 341 -8.35 26.92 -24.90
C GLN A 341 -7.50 25.65 -25.02
N PHE A 342 -7.40 24.85 -23.94
CA PHE A 342 -6.66 23.60 -23.93
C PHE A 342 -7.55 22.35 -24.12
N ASP A 343 -8.87 22.51 -24.28
CA ASP A 343 -9.76 21.41 -24.51
C ASP A 343 -9.35 20.58 -25.74
N CYS A 344 -9.43 19.28 -25.59
CA CYS A 344 -9.13 18.33 -26.66
C CYS A 344 -10.18 17.22 -26.70
N TYR A 345 -9.79 15.95 -26.73
CA TYR A 345 -10.67 14.81 -26.52
C TYR A 345 -11.32 14.82 -25.12
N TYR A 346 -10.59 15.37 -24.12
CA TYR A 346 -11.07 15.63 -22.77
C TYR A 346 -11.44 17.11 -22.67
N LYS A 347 -12.64 17.38 -22.15
CA LYS A 347 -13.17 18.72 -21.97
C LYS A 347 -13.58 18.96 -20.53
N GLY A 348 -13.27 20.15 -20.04
CA GLY A 348 -13.58 20.57 -18.68
C GLY A 348 -12.55 20.17 -17.66
N ILE A 349 -12.74 20.62 -16.43
CA ILE A 349 -11.84 20.41 -15.31
C ILE A 349 -12.30 19.19 -14.53
N GLU A 350 -11.48 18.14 -14.52
CA GLU A 350 -11.74 16.88 -13.82
C GLU A 350 -11.33 17.00 -12.34
N ASP A 351 -12.11 16.42 -11.44
CA ASP A 351 -11.82 16.31 -10.00
C ASP A 351 -11.50 17.66 -9.33
N MET A 352 -12.34 18.68 -9.57
CA MET A 352 -12.18 20.01 -9.00
C MET A 352 -12.29 19.98 -7.48
N ARG A 353 -11.22 20.36 -6.78
CA ARG A 353 -11.13 20.46 -5.32
C ARG A 353 -11.11 21.92 -4.92
N LEU A 354 -12.18 22.40 -4.27
CA LEU A 354 -12.26 23.75 -3.77
C LEU A 354 -11.37 23.93 -2.53
N PHE A 355 -10.81 25.14 -2.39
CA PHE A 355 -9.96 25.53 -1.27
C PHE A 355 -10.18 27.01 -0.91
N SER A 356 -10.56 27.28 0.34
CA SER A 356 -10.78 28.63 0.83
C SER A 356 -9.49 29.19 1.45
N PHE A 357 -9.05 30.36 0.99
CA PHE A 357 -7.88 31.03 1.52
C PHE A 357 -7.98 32.55 1.37
N LYS A 358 -7.72 33.32 2.45
CA LYS A 358 -7.73 34.82 2.48
C LYS A 358 -8.98 35.43 1.82
N ASN A 359 -10.16 34.95 2.20
CA ASN A 359 -11.45 35.39 1.64
C ASN A 359 -11.63 35.17 0.12
N GLU A 360 -10.80 34.34 -0.48
CA GLU A 360 -10.89 33.94 -1.87
C GLU A 360 -11.10 32.43 -1.97
N LEU A 361 -11.75 32.00 -3.03
CA LEU A 361 -12.00 30.59 -3.30
C LEU A 361 -11.10 30.11 -4.44
N TYR A 362 -10.18 29.21 -4.11
CA TYR A 362 -9.26 28.57 -5.05
C TYR A 362 -9.72 27.17 -5.40
N PHE A 363 -9.08 26.56 -6.39
CA PHE A 363 -9.28 25.17 -6.72
C PHE A 363 -8.01 24.52 -7.29
N THR A 364 -7.93 23.21 -7.19
CA THR A 364 -7.12 22.37 -8.07
C THR A 364 -8.03 21.41 -8.82
N GLY A 365 -7.61 21.06 -10.02
CA GLY A 365 -8.31 20.06 -10.84
C GLY A 365 -7.33 19.42 -11.82
N THR A 366 -7.81 18.47 -12.60
CA THR A 366 -7.03 17.76 -13.61
C THR A 366 -7.51 18.16 -15.00
N THR A 367 -6.58 18.53 -15.87
CA THR A 367 -6.83 18.88 -17.27
C THR A 367 -5.90 18.09 -18.17
N ILE A 368 -6.39 17.63 -19.31
CA ILE A 368 -5.60 16.91 -20.31
C ILE A 368 -5.43 17.81 -21.53
N THR A 369 -4.18 18.10 -21.89
CA THR A 369 -3.84 19.00 -23.01
C THR A 369 -3.17 18.24 -24.15
N LYS A 370 -3.20 18.84 -25.36
CA LYS A 370 -2.57 18.27 -26.55
C LYS A 370 -1.10 18.63 -26.75
N HIS A 371 -0.57 19.64 -26.09
CA HIS A 371 0.78 20.14 -26.34
C HIS A 371 1.67 20.09 -25.08
N PRO A 372 2.89 19.53 -25.20
CA PRO A 372 3.50 18.81 -26.34
C PRO A 372 3.21 17.29 -26.35
N GLY A 373 1.98 16.87 -26.65
CA GLY A 373 1.45 15.52 -26.55
C GLY A 373 0.24 15.44 -25.63
N LEU A 374 -0.40 14.26 -25.48
CA LEU A 374 -1.46 14.06 -24.50
C LEU A 374 -0.82 13.97 -23.10
N HIS A 375 -0.80 15.07 -22.38
CA HIS A 375 -0.30 15.12 -21.01
C HIS A 375 -1.41 15.52 -20.05
N THR A 376 -1.39 14.90 -18.89
CA THR A 376 -2.26 15.26 -17.77
C THR A 376 -1.54 16.32 -16.92
N HIS A 377 -2.22 17.44 -16.67
CA HIS A 377 -1.71 18.53 -15.87
C HIS A 377 -2.63 18.82 -14.69
N ILE A 378 -2.08 19.40 -13.64
CA ILE A 378 -2.85 20.02 -12.59
C ILE A 378 -3.17 21.45 -13.01
N GLU A 379 -4.45 21.77 -13.01
CA GLU A 379 -4.97 23.11 -13.16
C GLU A 379 -5.19 23.70 -11.76
N TYR A 380 -4.67 24.89 -11.53
CA TYR A 380 -4.82 25.65 -10.28
C TYR A 380 -5.36 27.03 -10.58
N GLY A 381 -6.33 27.49 -9.80
CA GLY A 381 -6.91 28.80 -10.06
C GLY A 381 -7.84 29.31 -8.98
N LYS A 382 -8.46 30.46 -9.28
CA LYS A 382 -9.52 31.08 -8.49
C LYS A 382 -10.89 30.78 -9.11
N LEU A 383 -11.88 30.60 -8.26
CA LEU A 383 -13.29 30.64 -8.63
C LEU A 383 -13.84 32.03 -8.32
N ASP A 384 -14.10 32.79 -9.36
CA ASP A 384 -14.79 34.08 -9.29
C ASP A 384 -16.30 33.82 -9.12
N LEU A 385 -16.81 34.10 -7.93
CA LEU A 385 -18.20 33.87 -7.58
C LEU A 385 -19.16 34.87 -8.24
N GLU A 386 -18.69 36.08 -8.52
CA GLU A 386 -19.51 37.12 -9.15
C GLU A 386 -19.75 36.79 -10.63
N ASN A 387 -18.68 36.42 -11.34
CA ASN A 387 -18.76 36.02 -12.75
C ASN A 387 -19.03 34.54 -12.98
N LYS A 388 -19.11 33.72 -11.91
CA LYS A 388 -19.38 32.27 -11.93
C LYS A 388 -18.42 31.49 -12.85
N ARG A 389 -17.14 31.88 -12.82
CA ARG A 389 -16.11 31.29 -13.68
C ARG A 389 -14.76 31.12 -13.00
N THR A 390 -13.90 30.27 -13.56
CA THR A 390 -12.53 30.11 -13.12
C THR A 390 -11.55 31.02 -13.88
N TYR A 391 -10.50 31.42 -13.19
CA TYR A 391 -9.25 31.97 -13.74
C TYR A 391 -8.11 31.07 -13.25
N SER A 392 -7.35 30.48 -14.16
CA SER A 392 -6.43 29.41 -13.79
C SER A 392 -5.13 29.39 -14.58
N CYS A 393 -4.17 28.60 -14.09
CA CYS A 393 -2.94 28.24 -14.76
C CYS A 393 -2.71 26.73 -14.66
N LEU A 394 -1.86 26.20 -15.55
CA LEU A 394 -1.38 24.82 -15.44
C LEU A 394 -0.13 24.80 -14.57
N LEU A 395 -0.08 23.90 -13.60
CA LEU A 395 1.10 23.72 -12.78
C LEU A 395 2.10 22.77 -13.45
N ASN A 396 3.37 23.11 -13.32
CA ASN A 396 4.48 22.32 -13.81
C ASN A 396 5.52 22.14 -12.72
N ILE A 397 6.19 21.00 -12.71
CA ILE A 397 7.31 20.71 -11.82
C ILE A 397 8.45 20.11 -12.64
N GLU A 398 9.69 20.39 -12.24
CA GLU A 398 10.85 19.76 -12.86
C GLU A 398 10.80 18.24 -12.70
N ASN A 399 11.09 17.51 -13.77
CA ASN A 399 11.04 16.02 -13.81
C ASN A 399 9.66 15.42 -13.49
N LYS A 400 8.59 16.05 -13.98
CA LYS A 400 7.22 15.57 -13.80
C LYS A 400 6.98 14.18 -14.38
N HIS A 401 5.99 13.49 -13.79
CA HIS A 401 5.48 12.23 -14.35
C HIS A 401 4.63 12.48 -15.61
N PRO A 402 4.50 11.47 -16.50
CA PRO A 402 3.64 11.60 -17.68
C PRO A 402 2.16 11.86 -17.34
N VAL A 403 1.73 11.46 -16.15
CA VAL A 403 0.36 11.62 -15.64
C VAL A 403 0.42 12.31 -14.29
N GLU A 404 0.10 13.59 -14.27
CA GLU A 404 0.00 14.39 -13.05
C GLU A 404 -1.44 14.45 -12.58
N LYS A 405 -1.70 13.88 -11.40
CA LYS A 405 -3.03 13.83 -10.77
C LYS A 405 -2.90 13.91 -9.25
N ASN A 406 -4.02 14.34 -8.64
CA ASN A 406 -4.21 14.21 -7.18
C ASN A 406 -3.27 15.05 -6.32
N TRP A 407 -2.76 16.18 -6.87
CA TRP A 407 -2.10 17.17 -6.03
C TRP A 407 -3.16 17.87 -5.17
N VAL A 408 -2.83 18.10 -3.92
CA VAL A 408 -3.76 18.70 -2.95
C VAL A 408 -3.14 19.91 -2.28
N LEU A 409 -3.99 20.89 -1.98
CA LEU A 409 -3.60 22.15 -1.34
C LEU A 409 -3.74 22.06 0.17
N PHE A 410 -2.96 22.86 0.87
CA PHE A 410 -3.19 23.26 2.25
C PHE A 410 -2.59 24.63 2.52
N SER A 411 -3.00 25.27 3.60
CA SER A 411 -2.44 26.57 4.02
C SER A 411 -1.72 26.46 5.35
N ASN A 412 -0.70 27.29 5.51
CA ASN A 412 -0.03 27.51 6.77
C ASN A 412 0.64 28.89 6.77
N ASN A 413 0.53 29.64 7.87
CA ASN A 413 1.17 30.97 8.03
C ASN A 413 0.94 31.91 6.84
N ASP A 414 -0.31 32.05 6.39
CA ASP A 414 -0.71 32.90 5.27
C ASP A 414 -0.10 32.54 3.90
N GLU A 415 0.38 31.32 3.73
CA GLU A 415 0.90 30.78 2.46
C GLU A 415 0.14 29.51 2.05
N ILE A 416 0.03 29.27 0.73
CA ILE A 416 -0.51 28.04 0.16
C ILE A 416 0.64 27.10 -0.16
N TYR A 417 0.45 25.84 0.18
CA TYR A 417 1.34 24.74 -0.11
C TYR A 417 0.62 23.68 -0.94
N ILE A 418 1.41 22.87 -1.65
CA ILE A 418 0.93 21.76 -2.46
C ILE A 418 1.61 20.49 -2.01
N ILE A 419 0.86 19.42 -1.76
CA ILE A 419 1.42 18.08 -1.69
C ILE A 419 1.48 17.53 -3.11
N TYR A 420 2.70 17.39 -3.63
CA TYR A 420 3.00 16.79 -4.93
C TYR A 420 3.00 15.27 -4.90
N SER A 421 3.67 14.70 -3.90
CA SER A 421 3.82 13.25 -3.72
C SER A 421 3.68 12.89 -2.25
N TRP A 422 3.15 11.71 -1.98
CA TRP A 422 3.04 11.15 -0.63
C TRP A 422 4.22 10.24 -0.26
N PHE A 423 5.09 9.89 -1.22
CA PHE A 423 6.29 9.09 -0.94
C PHE A 423 7.47 9.45 -1.87
N PRO A 424 8.58 9.97 -1.33
CA PRO A 424 8.61 10.66 -0.04
C PRO A 424 7.57 11.79 -0.04
N LEU A 425 7.07 12.17 1.14
CA LEU A 425 6.13 13.28 1.22
C LEU A 425 6.82 14.55 0.71
N THR A 426 6.39 15.02 -0.44
CA THR A 426 7.00 16.16 -1.14
C THR A 426 6.04 17.32 -1.15
N ILE A 427 6.42 18.39 -0.47
CA ILE A 427 5.66 19.62 -0.31
C ILE A 427 6.28 20.69 -1.19
N CYS A 428 5.46 21.36 -1.99
CA CYS A 428 5.86 22.39 -2.91
C CYS A 428 5.23 23.74 -2.55
N LYS A 429 5.84 24.80 -3.04
CA LYS A 429 5.35 26.18 -3.01
C LYS A 429 5.36 26.80 -4.40
N PHE A 430 4.52 27.79 -4.59
CA PHE A 430 4.52 28.65 -5.77
C PHE A 430 4.19 30.08 -5.37
N ASP A 431 4.51 31.04 -6.24
CA ASP A 431 4.18 32.43 -6.00
C ASP A 431 2.70 32.69 -6.33
N GLU A 432 1.93 33.16 -5.33
CA GLU A 432 0.49 33.37 -5.44
C GLU A 432 0.08 34.61 -6.24
N THR A 433 1.01 35.52 -6.47
CA THR A 433 0.69 36.92 -6.77
C THR A 433 0.18 37.18 -8.18
N LEU A 434 0.14 36.20 -9.09
CA LEU A 434 -0.13 36.47 -10.49
C LEU A 434 -1.13 35.50 -11.12
N PHE A 435 -2.43 35.70 -10.93
CA PHE A 435 -3.44 35.21 -11.87
C PHE A 435 -3.63 36.25 -12.98
N ASP A 436 -2.89 36.09 -14.06
CA ASP A 436 -3.21 36.81 -15.29
C ASP A 436 -4.48 36.18 -15.90
N LYS A 437 -5.29 36.98 -16.58
CA LYS A 437 -6.57 36.53 -17.17
C LYS A 437 -6.42 35.46 -18.29
N LYS A 438 -5.19 35.05 -18.59
CA LYS A 438 -4.88 34.02 -19.59
C LYS A 438 -4.32 32.78 -18.92
N LEU A 439 -4.77 31.61 -19.35
CA LEU A 439 -4.22 30.34 -18.93
C LEU A 439 -2.71 30.32 -19.26
N CYS A 440 -1.88 30.12 -18.26
CA CYS A 440 -0.42 30.09 -18.37
C CYS A 440 0.12 28.82 -17.68
N ILE A 441 1.37 28.50 -17.91
CA ILE A 441 2.09 27.41 -17.19
C ILE A 441 2.89 28.09 -16.08
N ARG A 442 2.85 27.50 -14.87
CA ARG A 442 3.63 27.94 -13.72
C ARG A 442 4.42 26.80 -13.12
N ASP A 443 5.66 27.07 -12.83
CA ASP A 443 6.51 26.14 -12.12
C ASP A 443 6.25 26.20 -10.62
N VAL A 444 6.24 25.05 -9.99
CA VAL A 444 6.22 24.88 -8.54
C VAL A 444 7.57 24.37 -8.07
N ASN A 445 8.01 24.87 -6.92
CA ASN A 445 9.30 24.56 -6.35
C ASN A 445 9.15 23.64 -5.14
N ILE A 446 10.02 22.64 -5.04
CA ILE A 446 10.05 21.77 -3.86
C ILE A 446 10.48 22.60 -2.66
N HIS A 447 9.61 22.68 -1.67
CA HIS A 447 9.86 23.34 -0.40
C HIS A 447 10.48 22.40 0.63
N LYS A 448 9.91 21.19 0.76
CA LYS A 448 10.33 20.20 1.76
C LYS A 448 10.08 18.78 1.28
N ARG A 449 10.95 17.86 1.69
CA ARG A 449 10.73 16.41 1.61
C ARG A 449 10.78 15.81 3.01
N VAL A 450 9.83 14.94 3.32
CA VAL A 450 9.71 14.27 4.61
C VAL A 450 9.66 12.76 4.37
N GLU A 451 10.47 12.02 5.09
CA GLU A 451 10.39 10.56 5.09
C GLU A 451 9.11 10.10 5.78
N VAL A 452 8.47 9.11 5.20
CA VAL A 452 7.22 8.53 5.68
C VAL A 452 7.23 7.01 5.52
N ASP A 453 6.28 6.34 6.14
CA ASP A 453 6.14 4.89 6.09
C ASP A 453 5.94 4.35 4.67
N ASN A 454 6.36 3.11 4.43
CA ASN A 454 6.33 2.50 3.09
C ASN A 454 4.92 2.40 2.47
N VAL A 455 3.87 2.30 3.27
CA VAL A 455 2.48 2.28 2.77
C VAL A 455 2.16 3.51 1.92
N PHE A 456 2.83 4.63 2.17
CA PHE A 456 2.63 5.87 1.40
C PHE A 456 3.10 5.80 -0.05
N LYS A 457 3.86 4.76 -0.47
CA LYS A 457 4.13 4.45 -1.89
C LYS A 457 2.85 4.18 -2.69
N LEU A 458 1.81 3.70 -2.01
CA LEU A 458 0.53 3.31 -2.59
C LEU A 458 -0.50 4.45 -2.54
N VAL A 459 -0.20 5.50 -1.78
CA VAL A 459 -1.12 6.59 -1.45
C VAL A 459 -1.16 7.65 -2.54
N ARG A 460 -2.36 8.16 -2.79
CA ARG A 460 -2.65 9.31 -3.65
C ARG A 460 -3.53 10.32 -2.91
N GLY A 461 -3.35 11.60 -3.17
CA GLY A 461 -4.17 12.66 -2.58
C GLY A 461 -5.64 12.57 -3.02
N SER A 462 -6.56 12.84 -2.12
CA SER A 462 -7.98 12.95 -2.40
C SER A 462 -8.50 14.34 -2.07
N THR A 463 -8.36 14.77 -0.82
CA THR A 463 -8.89 16.06 -0.36
C THR A 463 -7.78 17.07 -0.14
N ASN A 464 -8.12 18.34 -0.24
CA ASN A 464 -7.29 19.41 0.29
C ASN A 464 -7.15 19.27 1.81
N GLY A 465 -6.07 19.86 2.37
CA GLY A 465 -5.83 19.88 3.81
C GLY A 465 -6.81 20.79 4.52
N VAL A 466 -7.30 20.30 5.66
CA VAL A 466 -8.16 21.04 6.58
C VAL A 466 -7.41 21.24 7.87
N GLU A 467 -7.29 22.50 8.28
CA GLU A 467 -6.70 22.86 9.57
C GLU A 467 -7.67 22.51 10.70
N ILE A 468 -7.21 21.72 11.66
CA ILE A 468 -7.95 21.35 12.86
C ILE A 468 -6.98 21.45 14.04
N ASP A 469 -7.20 22.43 14.91
CA ASP A 469 -6.29 22.75 16.01
C ASP A 469 -4.87 23.10 15.46
N ASP A 470 -3.84 22.42 15.95
CA ASP A 470 -2.44 22.58 15.51
C ASP A 470 -2.03 21.54 14.45
N GLU A 471 -2.98 21.04 13.68
CA GLU A 471 -2.79 19.94 12.74
C GLU A 471 -3.40 20.24 11.38
N ILE A 472 -2.87 19.57 10.35
CA ILE A 472 -3.41 19.61 8.99
C ILE A 472 -3.87 18.20 8.62
N TRP A 473 -5.17 18.06 8.38
CA TRP A 473 -5.82 16.79 8.12
C TRP A 473 -6.14 16.62 6.65
N PHE A 474 -5.93 15.42 6.13
CA PHE A 474 -6.24 15.03 4.76
C PHE A 474 -7.01 13.71 4.75
N ILE A 475 -7.80 13.49 3.71
CA ILE A 475 -8.21 12.15 3.29
C ILE A 475 -7.40 11.81 2.04
N VAL A 476 -6.83 10.62 2.03
CA VAL A 476 -6.07 10.07 0.90
C VAL A 476 -6.69 8.75 0.45
N HIS A 477 -6.30 8.25 -0.74
CA HIS A 477 -6.79 6.97 -1.22
C HIS A 477 -5.67 6.04 -1.68
N ILE A 478 -5.97 4.74 -1.61
CA ILE A 478 -5.17 3.64 -2.13
C ILE A 478 -6.02 2.88 -3.14
N VAL A 479 -5.43 2.44 -4.25
CA VAL A 479 -6.12 1.64 -5.26
C VAL A 479 -5.51 0.26 -5.33
N SER A 480 -6.32 -0.77 -5.06
CA SER A 480 -5.96 -2.15 -5.36
C SER A 480 -6.32 -2.44 -6.82
N TYR A 481 -5.30 -2.77 -7.62
CA TYR A 481 -5.46 -3.07 -9.05
C TYR A 481 -5.72 -4.57 -9.22
N GLU A 482 -6.95 -4.99 -8.96
CA GLU A 482 -7.45 -6.30 -9.29
C GLU A 482 -8.13 -6.28 -10.68
N GLU A 483 -8.69 -7.40 -11.15
CA GLU A 483 -9.54 -7.44 -12.36
C GLU A 483 -10.59 -6.31 -12.33
N LYS A 484 -11.09 -6.02 -11.13
CA LYS A 484 -11.95 -4.87 -10.83
C LYS A 484 -11.32 -4.08 -9.69
N ARG A 485 -10.98 -2.82 -9.92
CA ARG A 485 -10.33 -1.92 -8.96
C ARG A 485 -11.13 -1.79 -7.67
N HIS A 486 -10.42 -1.75 -6.52
CA HIS A 486 -10.97 -1.37 -5.22
C HIS A 486 -10.27 -0.12 -4.72
N TYR A 487 -11.07 0.81 -4.19
CA TYR A 487 -10.59 2.05 -3.59
C TYR A 487 -10.71 1.97 -2.07
N TYR A 488 -9.67 2.36 -1.39
CA TYR A 488 -9.59 2.46 0.06
C TYR A 488 -9.16 3.86 0.45
N HIS A 489 -9.48 4.26 1.67
CA HIS A 489 -9.18 5.60 2.18
C HIS A 489 -8.44 5.54 3.50
N MET A 490 -7.70 6.62 3.79
CA MET A 490 -7.05 6.86 5.08
C MET A 490 -7.15 8.34 5.42
N PHE A 491 -7.33 8.64 6.68
CA PHE A 491 -7.02 9.98 7.20
C PHE A 491 -5.52 10.08 7.44
N VAL A 492 -4.96 11.22 7.12
CA VAL A 492 -3.55 11.54 7.34
C VAL A 492 -3.44 12.87 8.03
N VAL A 493 -2.62 12.96 9.05
CA VAL A 493 -2.44 14.15 9.89
C VAL A 493 -0.99 14.57 9.88
N LEU A 494 -0.76 15.81 9.46
CA LEU A 494 0.56 16.45 9.51
C LEU A 494 0.62 17.44 10.67
N ASP A 495 1.81 17.60 11.24
CA ASP A 495 2.12 18.68 12.15
C ASP A 495 2.14 20.02 11.40
N LYS A 496 1.47 21.03 11.96
CA LYS A 496 1.37 22.35 11.34
C LYS A 496 2.69 23.13 11.36
N THR A 497 3.60 22.82 12.29
CA THR A 497 4.84 23.59 12.47
C THR A 497 5.94 23.15 11.50
N ASP A 498 6.08 21.85 11.29
CA ASP A 498 7.17 21.30 10.51
C ASP A 498 6.73 20.36 9.38
N PHE A 499 5.42 20.13 9.22
CA PHE A 499 4.81 19.25 8.22
C PHE A 499 5.25 17.79 8.33
N SER A 500 5.77 17.36 9.47
CA SER A 500 6.03 15.96 9.72
C SER A 500 4.73 15.16 9.79
N MET A 501 4.78 13.88 9.42
CA MET A 501 3.66 12.96 9.57
C MET A 501 3.46 12.63 11.05
N LYS A 502 2.36 13.12 11.66
CA LYS A 502 2.05 12.82 13.07
C LYS A 502 1.43 11.44 13.24
N ARG A 503 0.43 11.13 12.45
CA ARG A 503 -0.31 9.87 12.46
C ARG A 503 -1.19 9.72 11.22
N TYR A 504 -1.67 8.52 11.01
CA TYR A 504 -2.66 8.21 9.97
C TYR A 504 -3.63 7.14 10.47
N SER A 505 -4.78 7.00 9.83
CA SER A 505 -5.79 6.06 10.27
C SER A 505 -5.57 4.65 9.73
N CYS A 506 -6.24 3.68 10.33
CA CYS A 506 -6.54 2.42 9.67
C CYS A 506 -7.22 2.66 8.32
N ILE A 507 -7.11 1.69 7.43
CA ILE A 507 -7.71 1.75 6.09
C ILE A 507 -9.22 1.58 6.21
N PHE A 508 -9.99 2.45 5.54
CA PHE A 508 -11.44 2.42 5.59
C PHE A 508 -12.10 2.56 4.22
N THR A 509 -13.37 2.24 4.16
CA THR A 509 -14.29 2.49 3.05
C THR A 509 -15.50 3.27 3.56
N PHE A 510 -16.20 3.94 2.65
CA PHE A 510 -17.42 4.69 2.99
C PHE A 510 -18.64 3.77 3.09
N ASP A 511 -18.94 2.99 2.07
CA ASP A 511 -20.13 2.12 1.95
C ASP A 511 -19.77 0.67 1.58
N LYS A 512 -18.50 0.29 1.64
CA LYS A 512 -17.99 -1.01 1.17
C LYS A 512 -18.26 -1.29 -0.30
N THR A 513 -18.43 -0.23 -1.11
CA THR A 513 -18.50 -0.38 -2.55
C THR A 513 -17.09 -0.42 -3.13
N ARG A 514 -16.94 -0.96 -4.33
CA ARG A 514 -15.62 -1.15 -4.93
C ARG A 514 -14.95 0.14 -5.34
N VAL A 515 -15.73 1.02 -5.95
CA VAL A 515 -15.28 2.33 -6.42
C VAL A 515 -15.92 3.38 -5.53
N GLU A 516 -15.11 3.95 -4.65
CA GLU A 516 -15.49 5.05 -3.78
C GLU A 516 -14.43 6.14 -3.92
N TYR A 517 -14.86 7.39 -4.00
CA TYR A 517 -13.92 8.49 -4.15
C TYR A 517 -14.41 9.74 -3.44
N THR A 518 -13.48 10.51 -2.87
CA THR A 518 -13.77 11.77 -2.19
C THR A 518 -12.84 12.88 -2.70
N LEU A 519 -13.37 14.10 -2.81
CA LEU A 519 -12.62 15.29 -3.25
C LEU A 519 -12.58 16.39 -2.19
N GLY A 520 -13.32 16.26 -1.10
CA GLY A 520 -13.32 17.27 -0.06
C GLY A 520 -13.95 16.83 1.24
N PHE A 521 -13.44 17.39 2.33
CA PHE A 521 -14.10 17.39 3.61
C PHE A 521 -13.92 18.73 4.31
N VAL A 522 -14.80 19.05 5.22
CA VAL A 522 -14.74 20.26 6.03
C VAL A 522 -14.93 19.90 7.50
N TYR A 523 -14.34 20.68 8.39
CA TYR A 523 -14.51 20.54 9.83
C TYR A 523 -15.37 21.68 10.37
N LYS A 524 -16.41 21.33 11.12
CA LYS A 524 -17.23 22.26 11.87
C LYS A 524 -16.77 22.25 13.32
N GLU A 525 -16.07 23.29 13.72
CA GLU A 525 -15.46 23.40 15.04
C GLU A 525 -16.50 23.44 16.16
N ASP A 526 -17.59 24.18 15.94
CA ASP A 526 -18.72 24.30 16.88
C ASP A 526 -19.41 22.97 17.21
N GLU A 527 -19.46 22.05 16.25
CA GLU A 527 -20.05 20.72 16.39
C GLU A 527 -19.02 19.59 16.61
N LYS A 528 -17.73 19.87 16.43
CA LYS A 528 -16.63 18.87 16.39
C LYS A 528 -16.89 17.73 15.41
N LYS A 529 -17.42 18.08 14.25
CA LYS A 529 -17.80 17.14 13.19
C LYS A 529 -17.14 17.47 11.86
N CYS A 530 -16.87 16.44 11.07
CA CYS A 530 -16.48 16.56 9.68
C CYS A 530 -17.69 16.32 8.77
N ILE A 531 -17.82 17.13 7.71
CA ILE A 531 -18.71 16.87 6.58
C ILE A 531 -17.84 16.33 5.45
N ILE A 532 -18.15 15.15 4.93
CA ILE A 532 -17.39 14.48 3.87
C ILE A 532 -18.30 14.27 2.67
N GLY A 533 -17.83 14.77 1.51
CA GLY A 533 -18.47 14.48 0.21
C GLY A 533 -17.73 13.33 -0.47
N TYR A 534 -18.45 12.32 -0.94
CA TYR A 534 -17.88 11.18 -1.66
C TYR A 534 -18.84 10.64 -2.71
N SER A 535 -18.34 9.84 -3.62
CA SER A 535 -19.18 9.12 -4.60
C SER A 535 -18.96 7.62 -4.50
N THR A 536 -19.98 6.88 -4.95
CA THR A 536 -19.89 5.45 -5.22
C THR A 536 -20.10 5.18 -6.69
N ASN A 537 -19.26 4.29 -7.26
CA ASN A 537 -19.30 3.88 -8.67
C ASN A 537 -19.24 5.05 -9.68
N ASP A 538 -18.53 6.12 -9.36
CA ASP A 538 -18.41 7.35 -10.14
C ASP A 538 -19.76 7.97 -10.58
N SER A 539 -20.86 7.60 -9.94
CA SER A 539 -22.20 7.99 -10.39
C SER A 539 -23.16 8.41 -9.28
N ASN A 540 -22.86 8.13 -8.04
CA ASN A 540 -23.74 8.41 -6.91
C ASN A 540 -23.04 9.31 -5.89
N PRO A 541 -23.23 10.63 -5.95
CA PRO A 541 -22.70 11.54 -4.93
C PRO A 541 -23.43 11.34 -3.61
N ASN A 542 -22.66 11.25 -2.56
CA ASN A 542 -23.13 11.07 -1.19
C ASN A 542 -22.44 12.06 -0.27
N TYR A 543 -23.07 12.30 0.86
CA TYR A 543 -22.57 13.17 1.90
C TYR A 543 -22.92 12.59 3.26
N TYR A 544 -22.05 12.75 4.24
CA TYR A 544 -22.40 12.44 5.60
C TYR A 544 -21.54 13.17 6.62
N TYR A 545 -22.01 13.14 7.84
CA TYR A 545 -21.32 13.71 8.99
C TYR A 545 -20.62 12.61 9.80
N VAL A 546 -19.42 12.94 10.27
CA VAL A 546 -18.62 12.07 11.13
C VAL A 546 -18.07 12.89 12.28
N LYS A 547 -18.16 12.39 13.50
CA LYS A 547 -17.52 13.03 14.65
C LYS A 547 -16.01 12.89 14.55
N LYS A 548 -15.26 13.95 14.87
CA LYS A 548 -13.79 13.90 14.96
C LYS A 548 -13.34 12.77 15.88
N GLU A 549 -14.02 12.59 17.02
CA GLU A 549 -13.75 11.51 17.98
C GLU A 549 -13.80 10.11 17.37
N ASP A 550 -14.73 9.83 16.44
CA ASP A 550 -14.84 8.53 15.80
C ASP A 550 -13.75 8.30 14.76
N ILE A 551 -13.24 9.37 14.14
CA ILE A 551 -12.07 9.31 13.29
C ILE A 551 -10.81 9.05 14.12
N GLU A 552 -10.66 9.73 15.27
CA GLU A 552 -9.51 9.55 16.18
C GLU A 552 -9.40 8.11 16.70
N LYS A 553 -10.51 7.42 16.96
CA LYS A 553 -10.52 5.99 17.34
C LYS A 553 -9.96 5.05 16.25
N MET A 554 -9.89 5.52 15.01
CA MET A 554 -9.37 4.76 13.89
C MET A 554 -7.89 5.03 13.63
N MET A 555 -7.26 5.96 14.34
CA MET A 555 -5.86 6.30 14.12
C MET A 555 -4.93 5.12 14.46
N TYR A 556 -3.94 4.96 13.63
CA TYR A 556 -2.84 4.02 13.80
C TYR A 556 -1.69 4.78 14.47
N ASN A 557 -1.39 4.39 15.70
CA ASN A 557 -0.34 5.00 16.52
C ASN A 557 0.94 4.18 16.41
#